data_189bc3a26a2e35b7d300e0baec72a371
#
_entry.id   189bc3a26a2e35b7d300e0baec72a371
#
_cell.length_a   1.000
_cell.length_b   1.000
_cell.length_c   1.000
_cell.angle_alpha   90.00
_cell.angle_beta   90.00
_cell.angle_gamma   90.00
#
_symmetry.space_group_name_H-M   'P 1'
#
loop_
_entity.id
_entity.type
_entity.pdbx_description
1 polymer ?
#
loop_
_entity_poly.entity_id
_entity_poly.type
_entity_poly.pdbx_seq_one_letter_code
_entity_poly.pdbx_strand_id
1 'polypeptide(L)'
;RDRSPSRGLGDVYKRQTIDYGLDFYAPQTTLLPDGRRVMIAWMKSWDACVVPDTQDWQGMMTLPRELEVKDGQIWQQPVREIAQYHKNPCHYEHAEIDGETALSGICGRTMDLTVTMDEQDFNVFSIQLAADEEYETAFTYHKGTGILEIDRTYCGVTKDVVCVRKIKIADPKGLKKMRFILDRQSIELFINDGQQVATTAVCTPLEAEGIRFFSDKKMYITCLLYTSPSPRDGLLS
;
A
#
# COMPACT_ATOMS: atom_id res chain seq x y z
N ARG A 1 -2.92 -17.75 43.97
CA ARG A 1 -3.03 -16.77 42.86
C ARG A 1 -1.67 -16.17 42.64
N ASP A 2 -0.91 -16.79 41.75
CA ASP A 2 0.37 -16.26 41.29
C ASP A 2 0.13 -14.99 40.49
N ARG A 3 0.56 -13.87 41.00
CA ARG A 3 0.73 -12.64 40.24
C ARG A 3 2.13 -12.73 39.62
N SER A 4 2.22 -13.09 38.35
CA SER A 4 3.44 -12.93 37.59
C SER A 4 3.92 -11.49 37.72
N PRO A 5 5.19 -11.22 38.10
CA PRO A 5 5.69 -9.86 38.12
C PRO A 5 5.61 -9.22 36.75
N SER A 6 5.15 -7.99 36.66
CA SER A 6 5.15 -7.19 35.46
C SER A 6 6.56 -7.23 34.86
N ARG A 7 6.69 -7.78 33.66
CA ARG A 7 7.95 -7.73 32.92
C ARG A 7 8.28 -6.28 32.66
N GLY A 8 9.49 -5.91 33.03
CA GLY A 8 9.95 -4.54 33.11
C GLY A 8 9.85 -3.75 31.83
N LEU A 9 9.94 -2.45 31.95
CA LEU A 9 9.88 -1.41 30.89
C LEU A 9 10.74 -1.68 29.64
N GLY A 10 11.66 -2.65 29.65
CA GLY A 10 12.48 -3.06 28.51
C GLY A 10 11.69 -3.64 27.32
N ASP A 11 10.53 -4.23 27.55
CA ASP A 11 9.69 -4.80 26.48
C ASP A 11 8.86 -3.75 25.73
N VAL A 12 8.72 -2.54 26.28
CA VAL A 12 7.93 -1.46 25.67
C VAL A 12 8.62 -0.86 24.44
N TYR A 13 9.94 -0.94 24.36
CA TYR A 13 10.74 -0.33 23.30
C TYR A 13 10.87 -1.17 22.02
N LYS A 14 10.34 -2.39 22.02
CA LYS A 14 10.41 -3.32 20.86
C LYS A 14 9.06 -3.54 20.18
N ARG A 15 8.07 -2.69 20.41
CA ARG A 15 6.77 -2.82 19.76
C ARG A 15 6.87 -2.36 18.30
N GLN A 16 6.55 -3.25 17.39
CA GLN A 16 6.42 -2.94 15.98
C GLN A 16 4.94 -2.68 15.66
N THR A 17 4.66 -1.63 14.90
CA THR A 17 3.37 -1.41 14.27
C THR A 17 3.21 -2.42 13.14
N ILE A 18 2.11 -3.19 13.15
CA ILE A 18 1.86 -4.23 12.15
C ILE A 18 1.40 -3.64 10.83
N ASP A 19 0.57 -2.60 10.85
CA ASP A 19 0.13 -1.87 9.66
C ASP A 19 0.10 -0.38 9.96
N TYR A 20 0.65 0.41 9.06
CA TYR A 20 0.81 1.86 9.21
C TYR A 20 -0.30 2.64 8.50
N GLY A 21 -1.23 1.95 7.83
CA GLY A 21 -2.28 2.56 7.04
C GLY A 21 -3.45 3.13 7.85
N LEU A 22 -4.54 3.37 7.15
CA LEU A 22 -5.76 3.98 7.69
C LEU A 22 -6.80 2.93 8.10
N ASP A 23 -6.79 1.76 7.44
CA ASP A 23 -7.85 0.76 7.58
C ASP A 23 -7.26 -0.64 7.80
N PHE A 24 -6.98 -0.96 9.06
CA PHE A 24 -6.46 -2.28 9.43
C PHE A 24 -6.89 -2.64 10.84
N TYR A 25 -7.60 -3.78 10.98
CA TYR A 25 -8.15 -4.19 12.27
C TYR A 25 -8.18 -5.71 12.45
N ALA A 26 -8.05 -6.15 13.71
CA ALA A 26 -8.21 -7.52 14.17
C ALA A 26 -7.49 -8.58 13.32
N PRO A 27 -6.17 -8.46 13.09
CA PRO A 27 -5.43 -9.45 12.30
C PRO A 27 -5.48 -10.83 12.96
N GLN A 28 -5.65 -11.85 12.12
CA GLN A 28 -5.56 -13.25 12.51
C GLN A 28 -4.47 -13.94 11.69
N THR A 29 -3.77 -14.89 12.30
CA THR A 29 -2.73 -15.64 11.61
C THR A 29 -2.96 -17.13 11.67
N THR A 30 -2.55 -17.83 10.61
CA THR A 30 -2.55 -19.29 10.57
C THR A 30 -1.22 -19.81 10.05
N LEU A 31 -0.86 -21.02 10.45
CA LEU A 31 0.27 -21.75 9.89
C LEU A 31 -0.26 -22.64 8.77
N LEU A 32 0.28 -22.48 7.58
CA LEU A 32 -0.08 -23.32 6.43
C LEU A 32 0.66 -24.67 6.50
N PRO A 33 0.18 -25.71 5.79
CA PRO A 33 0.82 -27.02 5.77
C PRO A 33 2.27 -27.02 5.25
N ASP A 34 2.63 -26.02 4.44
CA ASP A 34 4.00 -25.82 3.91
C ASP A 34 4.93 -25.04 4.85
N GLY A 35 4.47 -24.73 6.07
CA GLY A 35 5.24 -24.05 7.10
C GLY A 35 5.20 -22.52 7.04
N ARG A 36 4.55 -21.92 6.06
CA ARG A 36 4.35 -20.47 6.01
C ARG A 36 3.35 -20.01 7.06
N ARG A 37 3.64 -18.89 7.71
CA ARG A 37 2.65 -18.20 8.54
C ARG A 37 2.00 -17.10 7.72
N VAL A 38 0.69 -17.16 7.62
CA VAL A 38 -0.11 -16.22 6.83
C VAL A 38 -1.02 -15.42 7.75
N MET A 39 -1.16 -14.14 7.48
CA MET A 39 -2.03 -13.20 8.17
C MET A 39 -3.09 -12.66 7.23
N ILE A 40 -4.29 -12.48 7.74
CA ILE A 40 -5.36 -11.71 7.12
C ILE A 40 -5.97 -10.79 8.16
N ALA A 41 -6.40 -9.60 7.76
CA ALA A 41 -7.00 -8.62 8.65
C ALA A 41 -8.25 -8.00 8.03
N TRP A 42 -9.03 -7.36 8.85
CA TRP A 42 -10.20 -6.60 8.41
C TRP A 42 -9.77 -5.19 8.03
N MET A 43 -10.12 -4.74 6.83
CA MET A 43 -9.93 -3.37 6.37
C MET A 43 -11.09 -2.51 6.88
N LYS A 44 -11.00 -2.13 8.14
CA LYS A 44 -11.95 -1.26 8.79
C LYS A 44 -11.25 -0.43 9.87
N SER A 45 -11.62 0.83 9.99
CA SER A 45 -11.36 1.63 11.17
C SER A 45 -12.62 1.65 12.04
N TRP A 46 -12.46 1.70 13.37
CA TRP A 46 -13.59 1.83 14.28
C TRP A 46 -14.42 3.10 14.04
N ASP A 47 -13.72 4.18 13.70
CA ASP A 47 -14.26 5.51 13.61
C ASP A 47 -14.73 5.86 12.20
N ALA A 48 -14.48 4.99 11.23
CA ALA A 48 -14.73 5.28 9.84
C ALA A 48 -15.47 4.15 9.14
N CYS A 49 -16.57 4.52 8.54
CA CYS A 49 -17.27 3.72 7.56
C CYS A 49 -16.88 4.24 6.18
N VAL A 50 -15.81 3.68 5.62
CA VAL A 50 -15.31 4.04 4.29
C VAL A 50 -15.91 3.05 3.31
N VAL A 51 -17.03 3.42 2.71
CA VAL A 51 -17.72 2.67 1.65
C VAL A 51 -18.34 3.67 0.70
N PRO A 52 -18.38 3.38 -0.59
CA PRO A 52 -19.17 4.17 -1.54
C PRO A 52 -20.66 4.21 -1.14
N ASP A 53 -21.30 5.33 -1.34
CA ASP A 53 -22.75 5.49 -1.04
C ASP A 53 -23.64 4.55 -1.88
N THR A 54 -23.09 3.95 -2.92
CA THR A 54 -23.75 2.97 -3.80
C THR A 54 -23.67 1.53 -3.29
N GLN A 55 -23.04 1.29 -2.14
CA GLN A 55 -22.87 -0.07 -1.59
C GLN A 55 -23.72 -0.32 -0.37
N ASP A 56 -24.41 -1.46 -0.35
CA ASP A 56 -25.24 -1.93 0.76
C ASP A 56 -24.47 -2.72 1.83
N TRP A 57 -23.16 -2.93 1.62
CA TRP A 57 -22.30 -3.71 2.53
C TRP A 57 -21.05 -2.94 2.92
N GLN A 58 -20.48 -3.31 4.06
CA GLN A 58 -19.26 -2.70 4.62
C GLN A 58 -18.22 -3.74 4.97
N GLY A 59 -16.97 -3.29 4.86
CA GLY A 59 -15.82 -4.06 5.30
C GLY A 59 -15.25 -4.90 4.16
N MET A 60 -13.93 -4.89 4.10
CA MET A 60 -13.13 -5.70 3.20
C MET A 60 -12.08 -6.45 4.03
N MET A 61 -11.51 -7.48 3.47
CA MET A 61 -10.35 -8.15 4.05
C MET A 61 -9.11 -7.72 3.29
N THR A 62 -7.99 -7.66 4.00
CA THR A 62 -6.68 -7.53 3.34
C THR A 62 -6.42 -8.75 2.49
N LEU A 63 -5.49 -8.63 1.55
CA LEU A 63 -4.86 -9.81 0.96
C LEU A 63 -4.24 -10.67 2.09
N PRO A 64 -4.22 -12.00 1.92
CA PRO A 64 -3.39 -12.83 2.77
C PRO A 64 -1.92 -12.42 2.62
N ARG A 65 -1.21 -12.26 3.75
CA ARG A 65 0.19 -11.83 3.80
C ARG A 65 1.05 -12.89 4.44
N GLU A 66 2.13 -13.29 3.78
CA GLU A 66 3.16 -14.13 4.37
C GLU A 66 3.97 -13.29 5.38
N LEU A 67 4.17 -13.86 6.56
CA LEU A 67 4.94 -13.24 7.64
C LEU A 67 6.30 -13.91 7.76
N GLU A 68 7.35 -13.10 7.81
CA GLU A 68 8.71 -13.52 8.08
C GLU A 68 9.32 -12.69 9.21
N VAL A 69 10.12 -13.29 10.05
CA VAL A 69 10.86 -12.57 11.10
C VAL A 69 12.30 -12.38 10.64
N LYS A 70 12.71 -11.12 10.46
CA LYS A 70 14.09 -10.72 10.11
C LYS A 70 14.57 -9.70 11.14
N ASP A 71 15.74 -9.93 11.74
CA ASP A 71 16.35 -9.04 12.73
C ASP A 71 15.40 -8.63 13.87
N GLY A 72 14.54 -9.57 14.30
CA GLY A 72 13.56 -9.35 15.36
C GLY A 72 12.37 -8.48 14.95
N GLN A 73 12.18 -8.21 13.67
CA GLN A 73 11.04 -7.50 13.09
C GLN A 73 10.21 -8.43 12.20
N ILE A 74 8.90 -8.17 12.14
CA ILE A 74 7.99 -8.88 11.24
C ILE A 74 8.00 -8.16 9.89
N TRP A 75 8.38 -8.88 8.86
CA TRP A 75 8.27 -8.47 7.47
C TRP A 75 7.04 -9.14 6.85
N GLN A 76 6.37 -8.44 5.94
CA GLN A 76 5.12 -8.90 5.36
C GLN A 76 5.20 -8.82 3.83
N GLN A 77 4.78 -9.88 3.15
CA GLN A 77 4.65 -9.91 1.69
C GLN A 77 3.26 -10.41 1.32
N PRO A 78 2.69 -9.98 0.19
CA PRO A 78 1.51 -10.67 -0.33
C PRO A 78 1.84 -12.14 -0.51
N VAL A 79 0.86 -13.03 -0.29
CA VAL A 79 1.07 -14.46 -0.56
C VAL A 79 1.56 -14.65 -1.99
N ARG A 80 2.54 -15.53 -2.16
CA ARG A 80 3.20 -15.78 -3.47
C ARG A 80 2.25 -16.26 -4.56
N GLU A 81 1.12 -16.83 -4.18
CA GLU A 81 0.07 -17.30 -5.08
C GLU A 81 -0.54 -16.17 -5.92
N ILE A 82 -0.46 -14.90 -5.48
CA ILE A 82 -0.95 -13.75 -6.25
C ILE A 82 -0.26 -13.65 -7.63
N ALA A 83 0.97 -14.13 -7.75
CA ALA A 83 1.70 -14.12 -9.01
C ALA A 83 1.00 -14.93 -10.13
N GLN A 84 0.13 -15.88 -9.77
CA GLN A 84 -0.63 -16.67 -10.75
C GLN A 84 -1.68 -15.83 -11.49
N TYR A 85 -2.09 -14.71 -10.91
CA TYR A 85 -3.06 -13.78 -11.48
C TYR A 85 -2.41 -12.67 -12.30
N HIS A 86 -1.10 -12.57 -12.29
CA HIS A 86 -0.37 -11.55 -13.05
C HIS A 86 -0.50 -11.80 -14.55
N LYS A 87 -1.03 -10.81 -15.26
CA LYS A 87 -1.19 -10.77 -16.72
C LYS A 87 -0.73 -9.42 -17.25
N ASN A 88 -0.58 -9.32 -18.55
CA ASN A 88 -0.28 -8.07 -19.26
C ASN A 88 0.86 -7.28 -18.60
N PRO A 89 2.05 -7.86 -18.41
CA PRO A 89 3.15 -7.17 -17.76
C PRO A 89 3.56 -5.95 -18.59
N CYS A 90 3.74 -4.82 -17.92
CA CYS A 90 4.37 -3.63 -18.46
C CYS A 90 5.60 -3.33 -17.61
N HIS A 91 6.73 -3.14 -18.27
CA HIS A 91 8.02 -2.94 -17.61
C HIS A 91 8.70 -1.69 -18.16
N TYR A 92 9.15 -0.83 -17.25
CA TYR A 92 9.97 0.33 -17.55
C TYR A 92 11.31 0.21 -16.81
N GLU A 93 12.39 0.44 -17.52
CA GLU A 93 13.72 0.65 -16.97
C GLU A 93 14.09 2.12 -17.15
N HIS A 94 14.56 2.75 -16.07
CA HIS A 94 14.95 4.17 -16.04
C HIS A 94 13.86 5.12 -16.57
N ALA A 95 12.61 4.93 -16.10
CA ALA A 95 11.53 5.84 -16.45
C ALA A 95 11.78 7.24 -15.85
N GLU A 96 11.84 8.24 -16.72
CA GLU A 96 12.04 9.64 -16.32
C GLU A 96 10.75 10.22 -15.73
N ILE A 97 10.83 10.86 -14.58
CA ILE A 97 9.76 11.62 -13.93
C ILE A 97 10.25 13.05 -13.74
N ASP A 98 9.54 14.01 -14.34
CA ASP A 98 9.83 15.43 -14.26
C ASP A 98 8.50 16.20 -14.16
N GLY A 99 8.19 16.74 -12.98
CA GLY A 99 6.86 17.23 -12.67
C GLY A 99 5.81 16.08 -12.69
N GLU A 100 4.58 16.40 -13.08
CA GLU A 100 3.51 15.41 -13.25
C GLU A 100 3.73 14.61 -14.53
N THR A 101 3.75 13.29 -14.38
CA THR A 101 4.08 12.34 -15.44
C THR A 101 3.13 11.15 -15.41
N ALA A 102 2.55 10.80 -16.55
CA ALA A 102 1.82 9.54 -16.74
C ALA A 102 2.63 8.61 -17.66
N LEU A 103 2.72 7.34 -17.29
CA LEU A 103 3.43 6.34 -18.07
C LEU A 103 2.43 5.52 -18.90
N SER A 104 2.73 5.33 -20.18
CA SER A 104 1.84 4.62 -21.09
C SER A 104 1.61 3.17 -20.65
N GLY A 105 0.36 2.71 -20.67
CA GLY A 105 0.00 1.34 -20.27
C GLY A 105 -0.02 1.10 -18.76
N ILE A 106 0.15 2.14 -17.94
CA ILE A 106 0.07 2.07 -16.48
C ILE A 106 -1.24 2.75 -16.05
N CYS A 107 -2.29 1.98 -15.90
CA CYS A 107 -3.62 2.42 -15.44
C CYS A 107 -4.45 1.22 -14.98
N GLY A 108 -5.50 1.46 -14.21
CA GLY A 108 -6.48 0.44 -13.82
C GLY A 108 -6.80 0.44 -12.34
N ARG A 109 -7.83 -0.32 -11.98
CA ARG A 109 -8.37 -0.45 -10.62
C ARG A 109 -8.04 -1.79 -9.97
N THR A 110 -7.42 -2.68 -10.70
CA THR A 110 -6.93 -3.96 -10.17
C THR A 110 -5.54 -4.20 -10.74
N MET A 111 -4.51 -4.10 -9.88
CA MET A 111 -3.13 -4.16 -10.32
C MET A 111 -2.16 -4.55 -9.21
N ASP A 112 -0.99 -4.97 -9.63
CA ASP A 112 0.21 -5.09 -8.80
C ASP A 112 1.30 -4.20 -9.46
N LEU A 113 1.64 -3.10 -8.79
CA LEU A 113 2.60 -2.11 -9.26
C LEU A 113 3.80 -2.09 -8.31
N THR A 114 4.96 -2.42 -8.82
CA THR A 114 6.22 -2.27 -8.09
C THR A 114 7.05 -1.14 -8.68
N VAL A 115 7.46 -0.20 -7.85
CA VAL A 115 8.33 0.93 -8.18
C VAL A 115 9.59 0.84 -7.35
N THR A 116 10.74 0.81 -8.02
CA THR A 116 12.06 0.82 -7.40
C THR A 116 12.80 2.08 -7.80
N MET A 117 13.45 2.73 -6.85
CA MET A 117 14.23 3.94 -7.06
C MET A 117 15.56 3.86 -6.32
N ASP A 118 16.60 4.40 -6.93
CA ASP A 118 17.88 4.61 -6.28
C ASP A 118 17.94 5.96 -5.55
N GLU A 119 19.02 6.21 -4.85
CA GLU A 119 19.24 7.52 -4.24
C GLU A 119 19.50 8.58 -5.31
N GLN A 120 18.65 9.62 -5.37
CA GLN A 120 18.69 10.70 -6.35
C GLN A 120 18.40 12.04 -5.69
N ASP A 121 18.68 13.14 -6.40
CA ASP A 121 18.45 14.49 -5.90
C ASP A 121 17.02 14.97 -6.20
N PHE A 122 16.06 14.51 -5.40
CA PHE A 122 14.69 15.06 -5.31
C PHE A 122 14.34 15.33 -3.84
N ASN A 123 13.35 16.18 -3.59
CA ASN A 123 12.82 16.41 -2.25
C ASN A 123 11.49 15.70 -2.05
N VAL A 124 10.65 15.69 -3.08
CA VAL A 124 9.30 15.13 -3.06
C VAL A 124 9.10 14.21 -4.25
N PHE A 125 8.63 13.00 -3.99
CA PHE A 125 8.15 12.05 -5.00
C PHE A 125 6.77 11.55 -4.61
N SER A 126 5.82 11.56 -5.53
CA SER A 126 4.45 11.13 -5.28
C SER A 126 3.95 10.17 -6.35
N ILE A 127 3.11 9.23 -5.92
CA ILE A 127 2.32 8.35 -6.78
C ILE A 127 0.86 8.55 -6.41
N GLN A 128 0.03 8.88 -7.40
CA GLN A 128 -1.41 9.00 -7.27
C GLN A 128 -2.06 7.79 -7.92
N LEU A 129 -2.95 7.14 -7.21
CA LEU A 129 -3.68 5.94 -7.62
C LEU A 129 -5.18 6.21 -7.60
N ALA A 130 -5.92 5.44 -8.39
CA ALA A 130 -7.37 5.58 -8.52
C ALA A 130 -7.75 7.03 -8.81
N ALA A 131 -7.08 7.63 -9.80
CA ALA A 131 -7.12 9.06 -10.08
C ALA A 131 -7.85 9.38 -11.37
N ASP A 132 -8.55 10.51 -11.35
CA ASP A 132 -9.10 11.19 -12.53
C ASP A 132 -9.00 12.72 -12.32
N GLU A 133 -9.93 13.51 -12.87
CA GLU A 133 -9.94 14.97 -12.71
C GLU A 133 -10.43 15.42 -11.31
N GLU A 134 -11.22 14.59 -10.61
CA GLU A 134 -11.87 14.92 -9.34
C GLU A 134 -11.31 14.11 -8.16
N TYR A 135 -10.82 12.91 -8.43
CA TYR A 135 -10.47 11.92 -7.40
C TYR A 135 -9.01 11.51 -7.45
N GLU A 136 -8.45 11.21 -6.29
CA GLU A 136 -7.13 10.61 -6.15
C GLU A 136 -6.89 10.04 -4.75
N THR A 137 -5.95 9.11 -4.67
CA THR A 137 -5.29 8.74 -3.42
C THR A 137 -3.78 8.87 -3.63
N ALA A 138 -3.15 9.80 -2.91
CA ALA A 138 -1.75 10.16 -3.08
C ALA A 138 -0.86 9.47 -2.04
N PHE A 139 0.31 9.03 -2.49
CA PHE A 139 1.39 8.46 -1.66
C PHE A 139 2.64 9.31 -1.90
N THR A 140 2.90 10.26 -1.00
CA THR A 140 3.93 11.28 -1.18
C THR A 140 5.10 11.06 -0.23
N TYR A 141 6.29 10.83 -0.78
CA TYR A 141 7.51 10.68 -0.02
C TYR A 141 8.28 12.00 0.05
N HIS A 142 8.51 12.47 1.26
CA HIS A 142 9.33 13.65 1.58
C HIS A 142 10.73 13.17 2.01
N LYS A 143 11.68 13.20 1.09
CA LYS A 143 13.03 12.65 1.29
C LYS A 143 13.75 13.29 2.47
N GLY A 144 13.72 14.63 2.58
CA GLY A 144 14.42 15.36 3.64
C GLY A 144 13.96 15.00 5.06
N THR A 145 12.69 14.61 5.23
CA THR A 145 12.15 14.16 6.52
C THR A 145 12.09 12.64 6.65
N GLY A 146 12.21 11.91 5.53
CA GLY A 146 12.02 10.46 5.46
C GLY A 146 10.60 10.06 5.84
N ILE A 147 9.60 10.88 5.50
CA ILE A 147 8.18 10.64 5.77
C ILE A 147 7.50 10.28 4.45
N LEU A 148 6.77 9.18 4.45
CA LEU A 148 5.78 8.83 3.45
C LEU A 148 4.41 9.23 3.98
N GLU A 149 3.72 10.11 3.25
CA GLU A 149 2.36 10.55 3.54
C GLU A 149 1.38 9.80 2.62
N ILE A 150 0.33 9.27 3.21
CA ILE A 150 -0.84 8.75 2.49
C ILE A 150 -1.93 9.79 2.66
N ASP A 151 -2.43 10.32 1.56
CA ASP A 151 -3.55 11.26 1.54
C ASP A 151 -4.66 10.71 0.65
N ARG A 152 -5.82 10.44 1.25
CA ARG A 152 -7.04 10.02 0.59
C ARG A 152 -8.17 11.05 0.70
N THR A 153 -7.85 12.30 0.90
CA THR A 153 -8.84 13.37 1.06
C THR A 153 -9.81 13.41 -0.13
N TYR A 154 -9.29 13.13 -1.32
CA TYR A 154 -10.07 13.11 -2.56
C TYR A 154 -10.40 11.69 -3.06
N CYS A 155 -10.46 10.70 -2.17
CA CYS A 155 -10.76 9.31 -2.55
C CYS A 155 -12.27 8.98 -2.63
N GLY A 156 -13.14 9.99 -2.73
CA GLY A 156 -14.59 9.79 -2.79
C GLY A 156 -15.27 9.57 -1.42
N VAL A 157 -14.55 9.73 -0.32
CA VAL A 157 -15.14 9.69 1.03
C VAL A 157 -15.83 11.00 1.33
N THR A 158 -17.13 10.95 1.64
CA THR A 158 -17.96 12.14 1.93
C THR A 158 -18.15 12.38 3.43
N LYS A 159 -17.65 11.49 4.28
CA LYS A 159 -17.82 11.55 5.74
C LYS A 159 -16.59 12.13 6.43
N ASP A 160 -16.78 12.69 7.61
CA ASP A 160 -15.67 13.15 8.46
C ASP A 160 -14.89 11.95 9.00
N VAL A 161 -13.83 11.61 8.31
CA VAL A 161 -12.93 10.49 8.62
C VAL A 161 -11.48 10.94 8.50
N VAL A 162 -10.58 10.21 9.14
CA VAL A 162 -9.14 10.44 8.98
C VAL A 162 -8.73 10.10 7.54
N CYS A 163 -8.25 11.10 6.81
CA CYS A 163 -7.83 10.96 5.42
C CYS A 163 -6.32 10.96 5.23
N VAL A 164 -5.55 11.48 6.20
CA VAL A 164 -4.09 11.60 6.07
C VAL A 164 -3.38 10.76 7.11
N ARG A 165 -2.35 10.02 6.65
CA ARG A 165 -1.46 9.24 7.49
C ARG A 165 0.01 9.50 7.13
N LYS A 166 0.83 9.74 8.15
CA LYS A 166 2.28 9.96 7.99
C LYS A 166 3.05 8.78 8.57
N ILE A 167 3.95 8.22 7.76
CA ILE A 167 4.74 7.05 8.08
C ILE A 167 6.21 7.44 8.03
N LYS A 168 6.92 7.32 9.13
CA LYS A 168 8.38 7.44 9.12
C LYS A 168 8.96 6.18 8.52
N ILE A 169 9.74 6.31 7.45
CA ILE A 169 10.43 5.18 6.83
C ILE A 169 11.46 4.63 7.81
N ALA A 170 11.39 3.32 8.06
CA ALA A 170 12.22 2.65 9.06
C ALA A 170 13.66 2.41 8.57
N ASP A 171 13.85 2.17 7.26
CA ASP A 171 15.19 2.01 6.69
C ASP A 171 15.96 3.35 6.76
N PRO A 172 17.14 3.39 7.42
CA PRO A 172 17.96 4.60 7.51
C PRO A 172 18.45 5.10 6.13
N LYS A 173 18.46 4.23 5.13
CA LYS A 173 18.76 4.59 3.72
C LYS A 173 17.53 5.14 2.98
N GLY A 174 16.40 5.29 3.66
CA GLY A 174 15.17 5.85 3.12
C GLY A 174 14.30 4.88 2.31
N LEU A 175 13.40 5.45 1.54
CA LEU A 175 12.49 4.72 0.68
C LEU A 175 13.20 4.31 -0.62
N LYS A 176 13.17 3.02 -0.95
CA LYS A 176 13.79 2.46 -2.16
C LYS A 176 12.79 1.73 -3.03
N LYS A 177 11.79 1.12 -2.41
CA LYS A 177 10.84 0.28 -3.11
C LYS A 177 9.45 0.43 -2.53
N MET A 178 8.49 0.59 -3.42
CA MET A 178 7.06 0.55 -3.12
C MET A 178 6.40 -0.50 -4.00
N ARG A 179 5.63 -1.40 -3.41
CA ARG A 179 4.77 -2.32 -4.13
C ARG A 179 3.34 -2.06 -3.71
N PHE A 180 2.53 -1.67 -4.66
CA PHE A 180 1.12 -1.40 -4.48
C PHE A 180 0.30 -2.56 -5.03
N ILE A 181 -0.64 -3.05 -4.25
CA ILE A 181 -1.70 -3.90 -4.74
C ILE A 181 -2.99 -3.12 -4.59
N LEU A 182 -3.57 -2.76 -5.73
CA LEU A 182 -4.86 -2.09 -5.82
C LEU A 182 -5.88 -3.13 -6.26
N ASP A 183 -6.94 -3.26 -5.47
CA ASP A 183 -8.08 -4.12 -5.78
C ASP A 183 -9.37 -3.33 -5.61
N ARG A 184 -9.84 -2.76 -6.71
CA ARG A 184 -11.06 -1.94 -6.84
C ARG A 184 -11.16 -0.82 -5.79
N GLN A 185 -11.35 -1.14 -4.51
CA GLN A 185 -11.60 -0.19 -3.42
C GLN A 185 -10.58 -0.30 -2.28
N SER A 186 -9.51 -1.04 -2.48
CA SER A 186 -8.45 -1.21 -1.49
C SER A 186 -7.07 -0.99 -2.08
N ILE A 187 -6.19 -0.36 -1.33
CA ILE A 187 -4.78 -0.21 -1.66
C ILE A 187 -3.95 -0.77 -0.51
N GLU A 188 -3.11 -1.76 -0.81
CA GLU A 188 -2.11 -2.28 0.12
C GLU A 188 -0.72 -1.92 -0.39
N LEU A 189 0.02 -1.14 0.39
CA LEU A 189 1.38 -0.70 0.08
C LEU A 189 2.39 -1.46 0.92
N PHE A 190 3.31 -2.15 0.26
CA PHE A 190 4.46 -2.82 0.86
C PHE A 190 5.72 -1.99 0.59
N ILE A 191 6.33 -1.49 1.67
CA ILE A 191 7.47 -0.58 1.65
C ILE A 191 8.75 -1.37 1.88
N ASN A 192 9.78 -1.13 1.05
CA ASN A 192 11.10 -1.73 1.17
C ASN A 192 11.02 -3.25 1.42
N ASP A 193 10.39 -3.96 0.46
CA ASP A 193 10.16 -5.41 0.54
C ASP A 193 9.35 -5.86 1.76
N GLY A 194 8.39 -5.04 2.20
CA GLY A 194 7.47 -5.38 3.28
C GLY A 194 8.02 -5.19 4.69
N GLN A 195 9.10 -4.43 4.85
CA GLN A 195 9.57 -3.99 6.16
C GLN A 195 8.49 -3.18 6.90
N GLN A 196 7.74 -2.38 6.16
CA GLN A 196 6.54 -1.68 6.62
C GLN A 196 5.42 -1.90 5.61
N VAL A 197 4.19 -1.95 6.09
CA VAL A 197 3.01 -2.11 5.24
C VAL A 197 1.94 -1.10 5.65
N ALA A 198 1.20 -0.59 4.68
CA ALA A 198 0.12 0.35 4.92
C ALA A 198 -1.10 -0.02 4.07
N THR A 199 -2.26 -0.05 4.71
CA THR A 199 -3.53 -0.44 4.12
C THR A 199 -4.51 0.73 4.15
N THR A 200 -5.17 1.00 3.04
CA THR A 200 -6.21 2.01 2.95
C THR A 200 -7.35 1.58 2.03
N ALA A 201 -8.58 1.87 2.45
CA ALA A 201 -9.76 1.77 1.61
C ALA A 201 -9.92 3.08 0.81
N VAL A 202 -10.45 2.97 -0.40
CA VAL A 202 -10.78 4.08 -1.28
C VAL A 202 -12.19 3.91 -1.83
N CYS A 203 -12.90 5.01 -2.06
CA CYS A 203 -14.29 5.01 -2.52
C CYS A 203 -14.46 5.70 -3.87
N THR A 204 -13.37 5.95 -4.58
CA THR A 204 -13.42 6.57 -5.92
C THR A 204 -14.27 5.71 -6.87
N PRO A 205 -15.01 6.34 -7.80
CA PRO A 205 -15.64 5.62 -8.90
C PRO A 205 -14.65 4.69 -9.61
N LEU A 206 -15.12 3.54 -10.08
CA LEU A 206 -14.23 2.55 -10.70
C LEU A 206 -13.62 3.02 -12.01
N GLU A 207 -14.21 4.02 -12.62
CA GLU A 207 -13.77 4.70 -13.85
C GLU A 207 -12.53 5.57 -13.61
N ALA A 208 -12.24 5.96 -12.36
CA ALA A 208 -11.02 6.67 -11.97
C ALA A 208 -9.82 5.70 -11.96
N GLU A 209 -9.35 5.33 -13.15
CA GLU A 209 -8.31 4.32 -13.38
C GLU A 209 -6.90 4.91 -13.49
N GLY A 210 -6.77 6.24 -13.42
CA GLY A 210 -5.50 6.93 -13.61
C GLY A 210 -4.47 6.59 -12.56
N ILE A 211 -3.22 6.50 -13.02
CA ILE A 211 -2.02 6.41 -12.19
C ILE A 211 -1.07 7.50 -12.65
N ARG A 212 -0.70 8.40 -11.75
CA ARG A 212 0.18 9.53 -12.03
C ARG A 212 1.38 9.50 -11.10
N PHE A 213 2.49 9.97 -11.61
CA PHE A 213 3.74 10.14 -10.88
C PHE A 213 4.08 11.61 -10.83
N PHE A 214 4.67 12.07 -9.75
CA PHE A 214 5.15 13.43 -9.62
C PHE A 214 6.51 13.47 -8.93
N SER A 215 7.39 14.34 -9.40
CA SER A 215 8.60 14.71 -8.68
C SER A 215 8.87 16.20 -8.80
N ASP A 216 9.35 16.82 -7.71
CA ASP A 216 9.73 18.25 -7.69
C ASP A 216 11.02 18.53 -8.45
N LYS A 217 11.78 17.51 -8.77
CA LYS A 217 12.99 17.57 -9.61
C LYS A 217 13.00 16.34 -10.52
N LYS A 218 13.65 16.49 -11.64
CA LYS A 218 13.89 15.36 -12.56
C LYS A 218 14.55 14.21 -11.83
N MET A 219 13.90 13.02 -11.88
CA MET A 219 14.40 11.79 -11.32
C MET A 219 14.06 10.59 -12.21
N TYR A 220 14.62 9.44 -11.87
CA TYR A 220 14.37 8.20 -12.61
C TYR A 220 13.83 7.12 -11.67
N ILE A 221 12.75 6.48 -12.07
CA ILE A 221 12.35 5.19 -11.52
C ILE A 221 13.28 4.15 -12.15
N THR A 222 14.12 3.52 -11.35
CA THR A 222 15.13 2.55 -11.83
C THR A 222 14.48 1.32 -12.45
N CYS A 223 13.39 0.84 -11.83
CA CYS A 223 12.58 -0.27 -12.33
C CYS A 223 11.12 -0.08 -11.92
N LEU A 224 10.23 -0.17 -12.89
CA LEU A 224 8.80 -0.24 -12.66
C LEU A 224 8.27 -1.51 -13.31
N LEU A 225 7.58 -2.31 -12.52
CA LEU A 225 6.85 -3.49 -12.98
C LEU A 225 5.38 -3.31 -12.64
N TYR A 226 4.56 -3.35 -13.66
CA TYR A 226 3.10 -3.31 -13.56
C TYR A 226 2.51 -4.60 -14.11
N THR A 227 1.52 -5.16 -13.44
CA THR A 227 0.72 -6.27 -13.91
C THR A 227 -0.75 -6.02 -13.59
N SER A 228 -1.64 -6.42 -14.48
CA SER A 228 -3.07 -6.45 -14.26
C SER A 228 -3.57 -7.91 -14.14
N PRO A 229 -4.76 -8.16 -13.58
CA PRO A 229 -5.36 -9.48 -13.59
C PRO A 229 -5.80 -9.89 -15.01
N SER A 230 -6.21 -11.14 -15.16
CA SER A 230 -6.73 -11.64 -16.43
C SER A 230 -8.02 -10.89 -16.83
N PRO A 231 -8.21 -10.56 -18.14
CA PRO A 231 -9.47 -9.96 -18.62
C PRO A 231 -10.72 -10.78 -18.32
N ARG A 232 -10.58 -12.06 -17.94
CA ARG A 232 -11.72 -12.92 -17.58
C ARG A 232 -12.36 -12.56 -16.25
N ASP A 233 -11.64 -11.86 -15.37
CA ASP A 233 -12.15 -11.49 -14.06
C ASP A 233 -13.08 -10.25 -14.13
N GLY A 234 -13.10 -9.53 -15.25
CA GLY A 234 -14.02 -8.42 -15.54
C GLY A 234 -15.37 -8.84 -16.12
N LEU A 235 -15.58 -10.13 -16.41
CA LEU A 235 -16.81 -10.63 -17.04
C LEU A 235 -17.76 -11.37 -16.07
N LEU A 236 -17.47 -11.35 -14.78
CA LEU A 236 -18.32 -11.92 -13.71
C LEU A 236 -18.95 -10.85 -12.82
N SER A 237 -19.34 -9.74 -13.41
CA SER A 237 -20.17 -8.72 -12.73
C SER A 237 -21.60 -8.77 -13.25
#